data_932b927d668f03d398f698b533d48267
#
_entry.id   932b927d668f03d398f698b533d48267
#
_cell.length_a   1.000
_cell.length_b   1.000
_cell.length_c   1.000
_cell.angle_alpha   90.00
_cell.angle_beta   90.00
_cell.angle_gamma   90.00
#
_symmetry.space_group_name_H-M   'P 1'
#
loop_
_entity.id
_entity.type
_entity.pdbx_description
1 polymer ?
#
loop_
_entity_poly.entity_id
_entity_poly.type
_entity_poly.pdbx_seq_one_letter_code
_entity_poly.pdbx_strand_id
1 'polypeptide(L)'
;MKKVLIVFIILFYFQNQQAQSVDPLASKDLESQNKWVDSIYNKLSIDEKIGQLFFVQATGNKTNNSEKIISDIKNFKIGGLIFSTGDPTTQAHLTNKFQNLSSTPLLISMDAEWGIGMRLDSVPKFPWNMSLGAVTDDSLLEDIGSAIGY
;
A
#
# COMPACT_ATOMS: atom_id res chain seq x y z
N MET A 1 -3.87 -54.67 -19.17
CA MET A 1 -3.61 -54.28 -17.76
C MET A 1 -2.48 -53.27 -17.63
N LYS A 2 -1.27 -53.42 -18.17
CA LYS A 2 -0.15 -52.45 -18.05
C LYS A 2 -0.48 -51.04 -18.54
N LYS A 3 -1.20 -50.89 -19.67
CA LYS A 3 -1.58 -49.58 -20.22
C LYS A 3 -2.58 -48.81 -19.38
N VAL A 4 -3.52 -49.49 -18.72
CA VAL A 4 -4.51 -48.89 -17.79
C VAL A 4 -3.83 -48.40 -16.52
N LEU A 5 -2.85 -49.15 -16.00
CA LEU A 5 -2.07 -48.76 -14.83
C LEU A 5 -1.25 -47.47 -15.05
N ILE A 6 -0.67 -47.32 -16.25
CA ILE A 6 0.10 -46.13 -16.62
C ILE A 6 -0.80 -44.88 -16.68
N VAL A 7 -2.03 -45.01 -17.21
CA VAL A 7 -2.99 -43.90 -17.26
C VAL A 7 -3.42 -43.50 -15.87
N PHE A 8 -3.64 -44.43 -14.94
CA PHE A 8 -3.94 -44.12 -13.54
C PHE A 8 -2.79 -43.41 -12.82
N ILE A 9 -1.54 -43.83 -13.07
CA ILE A 9 -0.35 -43.17 -12.49
C ILE A 9 -0.23 -41.73 -13.00
N ILE A 10 -0.45 -41.50 -14.29
CA ILE A 10 -0.40 -40.16 -14.88
C ILE A 10 -1.52 -39.28 -14.29
N LEU A 11 -2.75 -39.79 -14.17
CA LEU A 11 -3.86 -39.03 -13.55
C LEU A 11 -3.61 -38.70 -12.07
N PHE A 12 -2.95 -39.61 -11.34
CA PHE A 12 -2.58 -39.34 -9.92
C PHE A 12 -1.50 -38.26 -9.78
N TYR A 13 -0.57 -38.19 -10.74
CA TYR A 13 0.48 -37.14 -10.74
C TYR A 13 -0.09 -35.77 -11.06
N PHE A 14 -1.14 -35.65 -11.89
CA PHE A 14 -1.76 -34.37 -12.20
C PHE A 14 -2.64 -33.81 -11.06
N GLN A 15 -3.11 -34.65 -10.14
CA GLN A 15 -3.94 -34.18 -9.01
C GLN A 15 -3.13 -33.49 -7.91
N ASN A 16 -1.81 -33.63 -7.89
CA ASN A 16 -0.96 -33.02 -6.85
C ASN A 16 -0.27 -31.70 -7.27
N GLN A 17 -0.59 -31.17 -8.43
CA GLN A 17 -0.14 -29.85 -8.86
C GLN A 17 -1.09 -28.78 -8.30
N GLN A 18 -1.20 -28.68 -6.97
CA GLN A 18 -1.66 -27.42 -6.39
C GLN A 18 -0.56 -26.40 -6.65
N ALA A 19 -0.83 -25.49 -7.58
CA ALA A 19 -0.05 -24.28 -7.67
C ALA A 19 -0.10 -23.60 -6.30
N GLN A 20 0.98 -23.70 -5.55
CA GLN A 20 1.16 -22.85 -4.36
C GLN A 20 1.16 -21.43 -4.91
N SER A 21 0.01 -20.75 -4.80
CA SER A 21 -0.01 -19.32 -4.98
C SER A 21 0.83 -18.76 -3.84
N VAL A 22 2.06 -18.40 -4.14
CA VAL A 22 2.87 -17.63 -3.19
C VAL A 22 2.15 -16.30 -3.05
N ASP A 23 1.52 -16.08 -1.90
CA ASP A 23 0.94 -14.79 -1.59
C ASP A 23 2.09 -13.75 -1.60
N PRO A 24 2.10 -12.80 -2.56
CA PRO A 24 3.18 -11.83 -2.65
C PRO A 24 3.24 -10.89 -1.42
N LEU A 25 2.16 -10.87 -0.63
CA LEU A 25 2.07 -10.09 0.60
C LEU A 25 2.44 -10.92 1.84
N ALA A 26 2.68 -12.22 1.70
CA ALA A 26 3.09 -13.05 2.82
C ALA A 26 4.48 -12.63 3.32
N SER A 27 4.57 -12.35 4.60
CA SER A 27 5.86 -12.10 5.24
C SER A 27 6.75 -13.34 5.17
N LYS A 28 8.04 -13.14 4.93
CA LYS A 28 9.06 -14.21 5.00
C LYS A 28 9.28 -14.71 6.43
N ASP A 29 8.95 -13.88 7.41
CA ASP A 29 9.04 -14.18 8.85
C ASP A 29 7.69 -13.94 9.52
N LEU A 30 6.82 -14.93 9.41
CA LEU A 30 5.47 -14.90 9.99
C LEU A 30 5.50 -14.84 11.54
N GLU A 31 6.52 -15.41 12.17
CA GLU A 31 6.64 -15.39 13.62
C GLU A 31 6.89 -13.98 14.14
N SER A 32 7.86 -13.29 13.58
CA SER A 32 8.14 -11.88 13.91
C SER A 32 6.97 -10.97 13.57
N GLN A 33 6.32 -11.20 12.43
CA GLN A 33 5.12 -10.45 12.04
C GLN A 33 4.01 -10.62 13.09
N ASN A 34 3.68 -11.85 13.48
CA ASN A 34 2.62 -12.12 14.46
C ASN A 34 2.97 -11.52 15.82
N LYS A 35 4.21 -11.66 16.30
CA LYS A 35 4.66 -11.03 17.54
C LYS A 35 4.48 -9.51 17.53
N TRP A 36 4.83 -8.87 16.40
CA TRP A 36 4.68 -7.43 16.25
C TRP A 36 3.20 -7.04 16.27
N VAL A 37 2.35 -7.71 15.47
CA VAL A 37 0.90 -7.48 15.43
C VAL A 37 0.28 -7.64 16.81
N ASP A 38 0.54 -8.76 17.50
CA ASP A 38 0.00 -9.03 18.82
C ASP A 38 0.45 -7.99 19.86
N SER A 39 1.69 -7.52 19.75
CA SER A 39 2.24 -6.52 20.66
C SER A 39 1.51 -5.17 20.58
N ILE A 40 0.96 -4.84 19.42
CA ILE A 40 0.16 -3.63 19.19
C ILE A 40 -1.31 -3.92 19.51
N TYR A 41 -1.88 -4.96 18.90
CA TYR A 41 -3.29 -5.30 19.00
C TYR A 41 -3.78 -5.47 20.45
N ASN A 42 -2.96 -6.11 21.31
CA ASN A 42 -3.32 -6.36 22.70
C ASN A 42 -3.24 -5.09 23.60
N LYS A 43 -2.59 -4.03 23.12
CA LYS A 43 -2.51 -2.74 23.85
C LYS A 43 -3.61 -1.76 23.47
N LEU A 44 -4.22 -1.92 22.32
CA LEU A 44 -5.26 -1.02 21.82
C LEU A 44 -6.61 -1.33 22.46
N SER A 45 -7.32 -0.28 22.88
CA SER A 45 -8.74 -0.36 23.19
C SER A 45 -9.57 -0.71 21.96
N ILE A 46 -10.86 -1.02 22.14
CA ILE A 46 -11.74 -1.28 20.99
C ILE A 46 -11.90 -0.06 20.10
N ASP A 47 -11.99 1.14 20.66
CA ASP A 47 -12.12 2.38 19.91
C ASP A 47 -10.85 2.68 19.10
N GLU A 48 -9.67 2.44 19.69
CA GLU A 48 -8.39 2.58 18.99
C GLU A 48 -8.22 1.53 17.88
N LYS A 49 -8.68 0.29 18.08
CA LYS A 49 -8.72 -0.75 17.03
C LYS A 49 -9.61 -0.33 15.87
N ILE A 50 -10.77 0.25 16.17
CA ILE A 50 -11.65 0.83 15.15
C ILE A 50 -10.94 1.98 14.43
N GLY A 51 -10.26 2.85 15.17
CA GLY A 51 -9.47 3.95 14.61
C GLY A 51 -8.43 3.49 13.57
N GLN A 52 -7.79 2.33 13.79
CA GLN A 52 -6.82 1.74 12.86
C GLN A 52 -7.41 1.41 11.46
N LEU A 53 -8.73 1.30 11.34
CA LEU A 53 -9.42 1.04 10.06
C LEU A 53 -9.63 2.30 9.22
N PHE A 54 -9.33 3.49 9.76
CA PHE A 54 -9.58 4.74 9.07
C PHE A 54 -8.33 5.34 8.45
N PHE A 55 -8.46 5.75 7.19
CA PHE A 55 -7.54 6.64 6.51
C PHE A 55 -8.14 8.03 6.47
N VAL A 56 -7.38 9.04 6.89
CA VAL A 56 -7.80 10.43 6.91
C VAL A 56 -7.08 11.20 5.82
N GLN A 57 -7.84 12.04 5.12
CA GLN A 57 -7.27 12.87 4.06
C GLN A 57 -6.32 13.92 4.63
N ALA A 58 -5.10 13.97 4.09
CA ALA A 58 -4.09 14.97 4.34
C ALA A 58 -3.85 15.83 3.10
N THR A 59 -3.57 17.11 3.32
CA THR A 59 -3.16 18.04 2.26
C THR A 59 -1.80 18.64 2.59
N GLY A 60 -0.93 18.70 1.60
CA GLY A 60 0.42 19.25 1.72
C GLY A 60 0.53 20.70 1.26
N ASN A 61 -0.54 21.47 1.28
CA ASN A 61 -0.55 22.89 0.91
C ASN A 61 -0.74 23.82 2.13
N LYS A 62 -0.74 25.13 1.89
CA LYS A 62 -0.86 26.15 2.98
C LYS A 62 -2.20 26.09 3.75
N THR A 63 -3.21 25.49 3.17
CA THR A 63 -4.55 25.31 3.81
C THR A 63 -4.67 23.93 4.42
N ASN A 64 -3.58 23.37 4.88
CA ASN A 64 -3.54 22.00 5.39
C ASN A 64 -4.41 21.85 6.66
N ASN A 65 -4.90 20.64 6.86
CA ASN A 65 -5.73 20.23 7.98
C ASN A 65 -4.91 19.58 9.12
N SER A 66 -3.66 19.99 9.27
CA SER A 66 -2.70 19.36 10.20
C SER A 66 -3.20 19.26 11.62
N GLU A 67 -3.85 20.31 12.16
CA GLU A 67 -4.33 20.28 13.54
C GLU A 67 -5.42 19.21 13.75
N LYS A 68 -6.32 19.07 12.78
CA LYS A 68 -7.32 18.00 12.81
C LYS A 68 -6.67 16.63 12.76
N ILE A 69 -5.71 16.43 11.87
CA ILE A 69 -4.98 15.16 11.75
C ILE A 69 -4.24 14.83 13.04
N ILE A 70 -3.58 15.80 13.67
CA ILE A 70 -2.92 15.63 14.98
C ILE A 70 -3.92 15.17 16.03
N SER A 71 -5.09 15.78 16.07
CA SER A 71 -6.18 15.38 16.97
C SER A 71 -6.65 13.95 16.69
N ASP A 72 -6.84 13.59 15.41
CA ASP A 72 -7.30 12.26 15.02
C ASP A 72 -6.26 11.18 15.36
N ILE A 73 -4.97 11.45 15.16
CA ILE A 73 -3.87 10.55 15.55
C ILE A 73 -3.85 10.34 17.07
N LYS A 74 -3.96 11.40 17.85
CA LYS A 74 -3.85 11.32 19.30
C LYS A 74 -5.06 10.67 19.97
N ASN A 75 -6.26 11.02 19.51
CA ASN A 75 -7.50 10.64 20.16
C ASN A 75 -8.06 9.29 19.65
N PHE A 76 -7.88 9.00 18.37
CA PHE A 76 -8.49 7.82 17.72
C PHE A 76 -7.47 6.81 17.22
N LYS A 77 -6.15 7.11 17.26
CA LYS A 77 -5.11 6.21 16.74
C LYS A 77 -5.41 5.74 15.30
N ILE A 78 -5.74 6.68 14.41
CA ILE A 78 -6.05 6.37 12.99
C ILE A 78 -4.95 5.53 12.34
N GLY A 79 -5.34 4.64 11.41
CA GLY A 79 -4.44 3.68 10.77
C GLY A 79 -3.60 4.26 9.64
N GLY A 80 -4.05 5.34 9.01
CA GLY A 80 -3.30 5.91 7.89
C GLY A 80 -3.76 7.27 7.42
N LEU A 81 -3.01 7.78 6.45
CA LEU A 81 -3.27 9.05 5.78
C LEU A 81 -3.30 8.84 4.27
N ILE A 82 -4.20 9.56 3.59
CA ILE A 82 -4.22 9.67 2.14
C ILE A 82 -3.92 11.11 1.73
N PHE A 83 -2.79 11.34 1.09
CA PHE A 83 -2.41 12.65 0.59
C PHE A 83 -3.11 12.96 -0.74
N SER A 84 -3.73 14.13 -0.84
CA SER A 84 -4.54 14.51 -2.00
C SER A 84 -3.95 15.65 -2.82
N THR A 85 -3.14 16.52 -2.22
CA THR A 85 -2.54 17.68 -2.90
C THR A 85 -1.31 18.16 -2.15
N GLY A 86 -0.42 18.89 -2.81
CA GLY A 86 0.72 19.57 -2.21
C GLY A 86 1.98 19.46 -3.04
N ASP A 87 3.11 19.73 -2.41
CA ASP A 87 4.44 19.51 -3.00
C ASP A 87 5.18 18.38 -2.25
N PRO A 88 6.15 17.71 -2.89
CA PRO A 88 6.85 16.57 -2.30
C PRO A 88 7.54 16.90 -0.97
N THR A 89 8.15 18.07 -0.87
CA THR A 89 8.90 18.48 0.32
C THR A 89 7.98 18.67 1.52
N THR A 90 6.89 19.39 1.33
CA THR A 90 5.87 19.61 2.37
C THR A 90 5.25 18.28 2.79
N GLN A 91 4.93 17.39 1.82
CA GLN A 91 4.40 16.07 2.14
C GLN A 91 5.38 15.24 2.98
N ALA A 92 6.67 15.22 2.63
CA ALA A 92 7.69 14.51 3.40
C ALA A 92 7.79 15.05 4.84
N HIS A 93 7.79 16.35 5.02
CA HIS A 93 7.81 16.98 6.34
C HIS A 93 6.57 16.62 7.17
N LEU A 94 5.38 16.71 6.56
CA LEU A 94 4.13 16.35 7.25
C LEU A 94 4.08 14.85 7.58
N THR A 95 4.51 14.00 6.68
CA THR A 95 4.61 12.55 6.93
C THR A 95 5.49 12.27 8.14
N ASN A 96 6.69 12.83 8.18
CA ASN A 96 7.58 12.66 9.33
C ASN A 96 6.98 13.20 10.63
N LYS A 97 6.34 14.37 10.57
CA LYS A 97 5.66 14.97 11.72
C LYS A 97 4.57 14.05 12.26
N PHE A 98 3.71 13.52 11.40
CA PHE A 98 2.59 12.66 11.80
C PHE A 98 3.06 11.28 12.27
N GLN A 99 4.05 10.68 11.60
CA GLN A 99 4.66 9.44 12.04
C GLN A 99 5.26 9.56 13.45
N ASN A 100 5.96 10.64 13.75
CA ASN A 100 6.54 10.88 15.07
C ASN A 100 5.50 11.08 16.19
N LEU A 101 4.27 11.47 15.84
CA LEU A 101 3.17 11.65 16.79
C LEU A 101 2.37 10.36 17.00
N SER A 102 2.43 9.42 16.07
CA SER A 102 1.65 8.20 16.13
C SER A 102 2.34 7.12 16.96
N SER A 103 1.57 6.45 17.81
CA SER A 103 2.07 5.32 18.61
C SER A 103 2.15 4.01 17.80
N THR A 104 1.38 3.92 16.73
CA THR A 104 1.42 2.83 15.74
C THR A 104 1.80 3.46 14.40
N PRO A 105 2.75 2.90 13.62
CA PRO A 105 3.12 3.47 12.33
C PRO A 105 1.92 3.66 11.43
N LEU A 106 1.78 4.86 10.85
CA LEU A 106 0.71 5.19 9.92
C LEU A 106 1.03 4.61 8.54
N LEU A 107 0.03 4.03 7.89
CA LEU A 107 0.10 3.76 6.46
C LEU A 107 -0.07 5.08 5.69
N ILE A 108 0.83 5.33 4.75
CA ILE A 108 0.79 6.52 3.90
C ILE A 108 0.38 6.11 2.50
N SER A 109 -0.63 6.75 1.97
CA SER A 109 -1.18 6.45 0.65
C SER A 109 -1.47 7.71 -0.16
N MET A 110 -1.66 7.51 -1.45
CA MET A 110 -2.04 8.54 -2.40
C MET A 110 -2.88 7.89 -3.51
N ASP A 111 -3.95 8.55 -3.89
CA ASP A 111 -4.69 8.23 -5.11
C ASP A 111 -3.97 8.84 -6.30
N ALA A 112 -3.11 8.06 -6.96
CA ALA A 112 -2.22 8.50 -8.04
C ALA A 112 -2.36 7.62 -9.28
N GLU A 113 -3.58 7.49 -9.82
CA GLU A 113 -3.97 6.59 -10.90
C GLU A 113 -3.07 6.68 -12.15
N TRP A 114 -2.58 7.86 -12.45
CA TRP A 114 -1.67 8.12 -13.58
C TRP A 114 -0.36 8.79 -13.13
N GLY A 115 0.09 8.46 -11.91
CA GLY A 115 1.33 8.92 -11.33
C GLY A 115 1.17 10.06 -10.33
N ILE A 116 2.24 10.31 -9.57
CA ILE A 116 2.25 11.28 -8.47
C ILE A 116 1.94 12.70 -8.90
N GLY A 117 2.19 13.05 -10.17
CA GLY A 117 1.83 14.35 -10.76
C GLY A 117 0.33 14.63 -10.85
N MET A 118 -0.52 13.62 -10.57
CA MET A 118 -1.96 13.81 -10.36
C MET A 118 -2.25 14.61 -9.09
N ARG A 119 -1.39 14.51 -8.08
CA ARG A 119 -1.61 15.05 -6.73
C ARG A 119 -0.56 16.06 -6.30
N LEU A 120 0.67 15.91 -6.77
CA LEU A 120 1.78 16.74 -6.35
C LEU A 120 2.20 17.72 -7.43
N ASP A 121 2.55 18.93 -6.99
CA ASP A 121 3.16 19.94 -7.83
C ASP A 121 4.66 19.67 -7.99
N SER A 122 5.27 20.22 -9.04
CA SER A 122 6.72 20.18 -9.26
C SER A 122 7.32 18.77 -9.43
N VAL A 123 6.51 17.81 -9.89
CA VAL A 123 6.92 16.44 -10.22
C VAL A 123 6.60 16.13 -11.69
N PRO A 124 7.25 15.13 -12.30
CA PRO A 124 6.91 14.68 -13.64
C PRO A 124 5.43 14.27 -13.74
N LYS A 125 4.79 14.68 -14.85
CA LYS A 125 3.41 14.29 -15.16
C LYS A 125 3.43 13.31 -16.33
N PHE A 126 2.74 12.20 -16.15
CA PHE A 126 2.58 11.20 -17.19
C PHE A 126 1.22 11.31 -17.87
N PRO A 127 1.08 10.80 -19.11
CA PRO A 127 -0.21 10.73 -19.77
C PRO A 127 -1.22 9.90 -18.97
N TRP A 128 -2.49 10.15 -19.20
CA TRP A 128 -3.57 9.36 -18.60
C TRP A 128 -3.51 7.90 -19.07
N ASN A 129 -3.99 6.99 -18.25
CA ASN A 129 -3.97 5.55 -18.52
C ASN A 129 -4.59 5.18 -19.87
N MET A 130 -5.63 5.90 -20.31
CA MET A 130 -6.22 5.70 -21.64
C MET A 130 -5.20 5.95 -22.77
N SER A 131 -4.35 6.98 -22.64
CA SER A 131 -3.30 7.27 -23.61
C SER A 131 -2.17 6.24 -23.54
N LEU A 132 -1.84 5.76 -22.35
CA LEU A 132 -0.86 4.70 -22.17
C LEU A 132 -1.31 3.37 -22.80
N GLY A 133 -2.62 3.10 -22.83
CA GLY A 133 -3.17 1.93 -23.53
C GLY A 133 -2.97 1.90 -25.04
N ALA A 134 -2.60 3.03 -25.65
CA ALA A 134 -2.23 3.12 -27.07
C ALA A 134 -0.71 2.95 -27.33
N VAL A 135 0.10 2.86 -26.28
CA VAL A 135 1.55 2.62 -26.41
C VAL A 135 1.78 1.16 -26.69
N THR A 136 2.55 0.87 -27.75
CA THR A 136 2.87 -0.50 -28.19
C THR A 136 4.26 -0.95 -27.76
N ASP A 137 5.06 -0.06 -27.19
CA ASP A 137 6.38 -0.33 -26.64
C ASP A 137 6.28 -0.50 -25.13
N ASP A 138 6.27 -1.75 -24.68
CA ASP A 138 6.13 -2.10 -23.26
C ASP A 138 7.28 -1.53 -22.41
N SER A 139 8.48 -1.31 -22.99
CA SER A 139 9.60 -0.75 -22.24
C SER A 139 9.33 0.67 -21.76
N LEU A 140 8.58 1.48 -22.54
CA LEU A 140 8.16 2.81 -22.11
C LEU A 140 7.19 2.77 -20.92
N LEU A 141 6.34 1.75 -20.85
CA LEU A 141 5.41 1.57 -19.72
C LEU A 141 6.17 1.15 -18.46
N GLU A 142 7.18 0.28 -18.59
CA GLU A 142 8.07 -0.10 -17.50
C GLU A 142 8.88 1.10 -16.98
N ASP A 143 9.39 1.94 -17.88
CA ASP A 143 10.13 3.17 -17.52
C ASP A 143 9.24 4.15 -16.75
N ILE A 144 7.99 4.34 -17.19
CA ILE A 144 7.00 5.16 -16.47
C ILE A 144 6.74 4.57 -15.07
N GLY A 145 6.49 3.27 -14.99
CA GLY A 145 6.28 2.59 -13.70
C GLY A 145 7.46 2.75 -12.76
N SER A 146 8.68 2.60 -13.28
CA SER A 146 9.93 2.81 -12.53
C SER A 146 10.08 4.24 -12.05
N ALA A 147 9.77 5.22 -12.90
CA ALA A 147 9.85 6.65 -12.54
C ALA A 147 8.80 7.07 -11.50
N ILE A 148 7.66 6.39 -11.44
CA ILE A 148 6.63 6.63 -10.41
C ILE A 148 7.05 6.01 -9.07
N GLY A 149 7.71 4.85 -9.10
CA GLY A 149 8.09 4.11 -7.90
C GLY A 149 9.41 4.54 -7.27
N TYR A 150 10.20 5.39 -7.95
CA TYR A 150 11.50 5.87 -7.48
C TYR A 150 11.32 7.11 -6.60
#